data_b073ace524045bfccaa896a26acd5c2e
#
_entry.id   b073ace524045bfccaa896a26acd5c2e
#
_cell.length_a   1.000
_cell.length_b   1.000
_cell.length_c   1.000
_cell.angle_alpha   90.00
_cell.angle_beta   90.00
_cell.angle_gamma   90.00
#
_symmetry.space_group_name_H-M   'P 1'
#
loop_
_entity.id
_entity.type
_entity.pdbx_description
1 polymer ?
#
loop_
_entity_poly.entity_id
_entity_poly.type
_entity_poly.pdbx_seq_one_letter_code
_entity_poly.pdbx_strand_id
1 'polypeptide(L)'
;MSSSSFRPPNQRQNRRRFRLGRWLIDLTPQFFDRTLEKVGIKQFKWLILLFIIFSIPLIITPLELWQQGAVALFLIFLGQMVVRAETEESSSAIAMYYHLFMVWLSLVTTMRYLFYRFSYTLNFDGWLNSIACVTLFGAELYAILTLVLAYFQTLKIKERKPVDISKIPQEEWFNVDIYIPTYNEDVEIVRKTALAAIACDYAPDKKKVYILDDGRPERYKEDDPRRETAHVRREELKKMCAEIGCIHMTRDNNNHAKAGNINTAFRKTKGDLVLILDCDHIPSRQFLLHTVGFFYDEKLSFVQTPHWFYNPDPFERNLLTGGRIPVGNELFYKVLQKGNDFWNAAFFCGSAAVIRKEHALEVGGIAVETVTEDCHTAL
;
A
#
# COMPACT_ATOMS: atom_id res chain seq x y z
N MET A 1 32.70 10.00 -19.63
CA MET A 1 31.52 10.81 -19.97
C MET A 1 30.66 10.87 -18.71
N SER A 2 30.39 12.08 -18.19
CA SER A 2 29.95 12.38 -16.85
C SER A 2 28.55 11.87 -16.54
N SER A 3 28.41 11.19 -15.40
CA SER A 3 27.15 10.80 -14.77
C SER A 3 26.39 12.03 -14.29
N SER A 4 25.36 12.46 -14.99
CA SER A 4 24.41 13.45 -14.49
C SER A 4 23.42 12.76 -13.53
N SER A 5 23.65 12.96 -12.24
CA SER A 5 22.69 12.63 -11.19
C SER A 5 21.42 13.46 -11.36
N PHE A 6 20.30 12.80 -11.67
CA PHE A 6 18.99 13.41 -11.66
C PHE A 6 18.61 13.70 -10.19
N ARG A 7 18.83 14.95 -9.75
CA ARG A 7 18.25 15.46 -8.50
C ARG A 7 16.89 16.10 -8.87
N PRO A 8 15.82 15.78 -8.15
CA PRO A 8 14.56 16.52 -8.34
C PRO A 8 14.80 17.99 -7.96
N PRO A 9 14.14 18.92 -8.65
CA PRO A 9 14.34 20.35 -8.42
C PRO A 9 13.93 20.72 -7.00
N ASN A 10 14.89 21.26 -6.25
CA ASN A 10 14.75 21.80 -4.90
C ASN A 10 13.84 23.04 -4.96
N GLN A 11 12.52 22.86 -4.82
CA GLN A 11 11.57 23.96 -4.74
C GLN A 11 11.60 24.62 -3.35
N ARG A 12 12.66 25.33 -3.05
CA ARG A 12 12.62 26.39 -2.04
C ARG A 12 11.83 27.56 -2.60
N GLN A 13 10.50 27.46 -2.63
CA GLN A 13 9.66 28.63 -2.84
C GLN A 13 9.56 29.45 -1.55
N ASN A 14 10.19 30.63 -1.61
CA ASN A 14 10.05 31.75 -0.67
C ASN A 14 8.57 32.04 -0.39
N ARG A 15 8.00 31.51 0.71
CA ARG A 15 6.72 31.93 1.24
C ARG A 15 6.98 32.94 2.37
N ARG A 16 6.87 34.23 2.05
CA ARG A 16 6.62 35.26 3.09
C ARG A 16 5.24 34.97 3.69
N ARG A 17 5.22 34.21 4.80
CA ARG A 17 4.03 33.98 5.62
C ARG A 17 4.15 34.73 6.95
N PHE A 18 3.04 35.29 7.41
CA PHE A 18 2.84 36.07 8.64
C PHE A 18 3.67 35.56 9.84
N ARG A 19 4.46 36.43 10.44
CA ARG A 19 5.47 36.10 11.45
C ARG A 19 4.90 35.65 12.81
N LEU A 20 3.68 36.07 13.22
CA LEU A 20 3.09 35.71 14.53
C LEU A 20 2.65 34.24 14.61
N GLY A 21 2.17 33.65 13.50
CA GLY A 21 1.76 32.23 13.49
C GLY A 21 2.93 31.24 13.50
N ARG A 22 4.10 31.63 13.02
CA ARG A 22 5.29 30.75 13.00
C ARG A 22 5.85 30.42 14.38
N TRP A 23 5.92 31.40 15.26
CA TRP A 23 6.46 31.21 16.61
C TRP A 23 5.65 30.17 17.42
N LEU A 24 4.32 30.22 17.35
CA LEU A 24 3.43 29.23 17.98
C LEU A 24 3.53 27.85 17.28
N ILE A 25 3.74 27.82 15.95
CA ILE A 25 3.82 26.60 15.15
C ILE A 25 5.17 25.90 15.36
N ASP A 26 6.26 26.65 15.51
CA ASP A 26 7.60 26.09 15.68
C ASP A 26 7.93 25.69 17.14
N LEU A 27 7.25 26.31 18.14
CA LEU A 27 7.39 25.97 19.55
C LEU A 27 6.62 24.70 19.96
N THR A 28 5.48 24.43 19.33
CA THR A 28 4.63 23.30 19.69
C THR A 28 5.28 21.93 19.43
N PRO A 29 5.92 21.64 18.28
CA PRO A 29 6.57 20.36 18.05
C PRO A 29 7.69 20.10 19.09
N GLN A 30 8.56 21.05 19.31
CA GLN A 30 9.68 20.92 20.26
C GLN A 30 9.21 20.74 21.71
N PHE A 31 8.10 21.36 22.09
CA PHE A 31 7.51 21.19 23.40
C PHE A 31 6.88 19.80 23.57
N PHE A 32 6.13 19.35 22.55
CA PHE A 32 5.52 18.01 22.55
C PHE A 32 6.58 16.92 22.51
N ASP A 33 7.59 17.03 21.67
CA ASP A 33 8.66 16.06 21.54
C ASP A 33 9.43 15.91 22.87
N ARG A 34 9.83 17.02 23.49
CA ARG A 34 10.52 17.00 24.80
C ARG A 34 9.65 16.46 25.93
N THR A 35 8.32 16.67 25.85
CA THR A 35 7.38 16.21 26.87
C THR A 35 7.10 14.72 26.70
N LEU A 36 6.91 14.25 25.47
CA LEU A 36 6.66 12.85 25.16
C LEU A 36 7.89 11.96 25.42
N GLU A 37 9.11 12.43 25.13
CA GLU A 37 10.34 11.71 25.46
C GLU A 37 10.53 11.53 26.97
N LYS A 38 10.04 12.45 27.78
CA LYS A 38 10.12 12.39 29.25
C LYS A 38 9.03 11.52 29.91
N VAL A 39 7.95 11.22 29.17
CA VAL A 39 6.82 10.44 29.70
C VAL A 39 7.14 8.94 29.55
N GLY A 40 7.47 8.30 30.66
CA GLY A 40 7.66 6.84 30.70
C GLY A 40 6.37 6.06 30.43
N ILE A 41 6.49 4.81 29.96
CA ILE A 41 5.36 3.91 29.59
C ILE A 41 4.28 3.81 30.69
N LYS A 42 4.65 3.87 31.98
CA LYS A 42 3.70 3.84 33.11
C LYS A 42 2.85 5.12 33.18
N GLN A 43 3.43 6.29 32.89
CA GLN A 43 2.73 7.56 32.91
C GLN A 43 1.80 7.71 31.70
N PHE A 44 2.12 7.06 30.57
CA PHE A 44 1.29 7.06 29.37
C PHE A 44 -0.10 6.41 29.62
N LYS A 45 -0.19 5.34 30.43
CA LYS A 45 -1.49 4.73 30.80
C LYS A 45 -2.40 5.69 31.54
N TRP A 46 -1.85 6.52 32.41
CA TRP A 46 -2.62 7.55 33.12
C TRP A 46 -3.06 8.68 32.21
N LEU A 47 -2.23 9.06 31.24
CA LEU A 47 -2.61 10.03 30.19
C LEU A 47 -3.80 9.52 29.37
N ILE A 48 -3.80 8.28 28.93
CA ILE A 48 -4.94 7.67 28.21
C ILE A 48 -6.20 7.71 29.08
N LEU A 49 -6.10 7.34 30.34
CA LEU A 49 -7.24 7.40 31.26
C LEU A 49 -7.79 8.82 31.41
N LEU A 50 -6.92 9.83 31.56
CA LEU A 50 -7.31 11.23 31.60
C LEU A 50 -8.00 11.66 30.30
N PHE A 51 -7.46 11.30 29.13
CA PHE A 51 -8.09 11.59 27.84
C PHE A 51 -9.49 10.97 27.74
N ILE A 52 -9.67 9.72 28.18
CA ILE A 52 -10.99 9.08 28.20
C ILE A 52 -11.95 9.84 29.14
N ILE A 53 -11.53 10.19 30.35
CA ILE A 53 -12.36 10.92 31.32
C ILE A 53 -12.79 12.29 30.77
N PHE A 54 -11.86 13.04 30.16
CA PHE A 54 -12.18 14.36 29.56
C PHE A 54 -13.02 14.22 28.27
N SER A 55 -12.99 13.08 27.60
CA SER A 55 -13.82 12.85 26.42
C SER A 55 -15.29 12.69 26.76
N ILE A 56 -15.63 12.13 27.93
CA ILE A 56 -17.03 11.87 28.31
C ILE A 56 -17.87 13.15 28.32
N PRO A 57 -17.52 14.25 29.03
CA PRO A 57 -18.28 15.49 28.96
C PRO A 57 -18.36 16.06 27.53
N LEU A 58 -17.28 15.98 26.76
CA LEU A 58 -17.27 16.46 25.38
C LEU A 58 -18.25 15.68 24.49
N ILE A 59 -18.42 14.37 24.73
CA ILE A 59 -19.34 13.51 23.98
C ILE A 59 -20.80 13.77 24.34
N ILE A 60 -21.13 13.85 25.66
CA ILE A 60 -22.51 13.80 26.14
C ILE A 60 -23.14 15.19 26.36
N THR A 61 -22.33 16.25 26.48
CA THR A 61 -22.88 17.59 26.75
C THR A 61 -23.60 18.16 25.52
N PRO A 62 -24.90 18.48 25.62
CA PRO A 62 -25.61 19.16 24.55
C PRO A 62 -25.06 20.58 24.42
N LEU A 63 -24.80 20.99 23.20
CA LEU A 63 -24.27 22.32 22.86
C LEU A 63 -25.21 23.03 21.90
N GLU A 64 -25.33 24.33 22.05
CA GLU A 64 -26.01 25.16 21.07
C GLU A 64 -25.22 25.24 19.75
N LEU A 65 -25.88 25.66 18.68
CA LEU A 65 -25.30 25.64 17.32
C LEU A 65 -23.94 26.39 17.26
N TRP A 66 -23.85 27.56 17.86
CA TRP A 66 -22.61 28.35 17.86
C TRP A 66 -21.49 27.72 18.70
N GLN A 67 -21.84 27.08 19.85
CA GLN A 67 -20.90 26.33 20.68
C GLN A 67 -20.40 25.11 19.94
N GLN A 68 -21.28 24.39 19.24
CA GLN A 68 -20.92 23.27 18.40
C GLN A 68 -19.93 23.68 17.28
N GLY A 69 -20.19 24.84 16.65
CA GLY A 69 -19.26 25.40 15.65
C GLY A 69 -17.89 25.74 16.24
N ALA A 70 -17.87 26.36 17.46
CA ALA A 70 -16.61 26.67 18.14
C ALA A 70 -15.80 25.41 18.49
N VAL A 71 -16.46 24.37 19.03
CA VAL A 71 -15.83 23.09 19.35
C VAL A 71 -15.29 22.43 18.06
N ALA A 72 -16.06 22.41 16.98
CA ALA A 72 -15.62 21.84 15.71
C ALA A 72 -14.37 22.55 15.18
N LEU A 73 -14.36 23.88 15.16
CA LEU A 73 -13.19 24.67 14.75
C LEU A 73 -11.97 24.41 15.63
N PHE A 74 -12.17 24.31 16.95
CA PHE A 74 -11.09 23.98 17.89
C PHE A 74 -10.50 22.57 17.61
N LEU A 75 -11.33 21.54 17.40
CA LEU A 75 -10.89 20.19 17.10
C LEU A 75 -10.17 20.11 15.74
N ILE A 76 -10.68 20.82 14.72
CA ILE A 76 -10.00 20.96 13.43
C ILE A 76 -8.62 21.64 13.60
N PHE A 77 -8.56 22.70 14.41
CA PHE A 77 -7.30 23.38 14.69
C PHE A 77 -6.30 22.47 15.39
N LEU A 78 -6.72 21.68 16.38
CA LEU A 78 -5.87 20.69 17.05
C LEU A 78 -5.36 19.63 16.05
N GLY A 79 -6.24 19.09 15.22
CA GLY A 79 -5.86 18.13 14.18
C GLY A 79 -4.83 18.72 13.19
N GLN A 80 -5.03 19.96 12.76
CA GLN A 80 -4.08 20.65 11.88
C GLN A 80 -2.73 20.92 12.56
N MET A 81 -2.72 21.17 13.87
CA MET A 81 -1.46 21.30 14.62
C MET A 81 -0.68 20.00 14.64
N VAL A 82 -1.34 18.86 14.89
CA VAL A 82 -0.71 17.54 14.91
C VAL A 82 -0.15 17.18 13.54
N VAL A 83 -0.94 17.33 12.46
CA VAL A 83 -0.49 17.05 11.08
C VAL A 83 0.72 17.92 10.69
N ARG A 84 0.84 19.13 11.23
CA ARG A 84 2.00 20.00 10.97
C ARG A 84 3.19 19.71 11.86
N ALA A 85 2.96 19.15 13.04
CA ALA A 85 4.02 18.76 13.98
C ALA A 85 4.71 17.47 13.55
N GLU A 86 3.98 16.57 12.86
CA GLU A 86 4.55 15.37 12.25
C GLU A 86 5.43 15.75 11.07
N THR A 87 6.71 15.44 11.15
CA THR A 87 7.71 15.68 10.10
C THR A 87 8.36 14.35 9.69
N GLU A 88 8.97 14.32 8.50
CA GLU A 88 9.72 13.14 8.03
C GLU A 88 10.91 12.77 8.95
N GLU A 89 11.36 13.73 9.78
CA GLU A 89 12.46 13.55 10.75
C GLU A 89 11.95 13.07 12.12
N SER A 90 10.63 13.00 12.34
CA SER A 90 10.06 12.53 13.61
C SER A 90 10.46 11.08 13.87
N SER A 91 10.89 10.78 15.10
CA SER A 91 11.17 9.39 15.46
C SER A 91 9.91 8.53 15.32
N SER A 92 10.07 7.25 15.00
CA SER A 92 8.95 6.30 14.84
C SER A 92 8.03 6.26 16.07
N ALA A 93 8.56 6.50 17.28
CA ALA A 93 7.77 6.56 18.50
C ALA A 93 6.90 7.82 18.55
N ILE A 94 7.43 8.98 18.17
CA ILE A 94 6.71 10.25 18.16
C ILE A 94 5.62 10.23 17.10
N ALA A 95 5.92 9.76 15.89
CA ALA A 95 4.93 9.60 14.83
C ALA A 95 3.76 8.70 15.27
N MET A 96 4.04 7.61 16.02
CA MET A 96 3.00 6.76 16.59
C MET A 96 2.10 7.51 17.59
N TYR A 97 2.65 8.40 18.43
CA TYR A 97 1.83 9.18 19.36
C TYR A 97 0.94 10.19 18.63
N TYR A 98 1.42 10.83 17.58
CA TYR A 98 0.60 11.72 16.74
C TYR A 98 -0.54 10.94 16.07
N HIS A 99 -0.23 9.76 15.52
CA HIS A 99 -1.24 8.88 14.96
C HIS A 99 -2.32 8.49 15.98
N LEU A 100 -1.92 8.01 17.17
CA LEU A 100 -2.86 7.64 18.23
C LEU A 100 -3.70 8.81 18.72
N PHE A 101 -3.14 10.01 18.77
CA PHE A 101 -3.89 11.22 19.10
C PHE A 101 -4.94 11.55 18.04
N MET A 102 -4.60 11.42 16.75
CA MET A 102 -5.55 11.63 15.65
C MET A 102 -6.67 10.59 15.68
N VAL A 103 -6.36 9.31 15.95
CA VAL A 103 -7.36 8.25 16.14
C VAL A 103 -8.28 8.60 17.30
N TRP A 104 -7.73 8.99 18.45
CA TRP A 104 -8.53 9.42 19.60
C TRP A 104 -9.45 10.61 19.27
N LEU A 105 -8.94 11.64 18.61
CA LEU A 105 -9.70 12.81 18.19
C LEU A 105 -10.88 12.41 17.30
N SER A 106 -10.64 11.54 16.35
CA SER A 106 -11.67 11.02 15.45
C SER A 106 -12.69 10.16 16.19
N LEU A 107 -12.28 9.30 17.10
CA LEU A 107 -13.20 8.49 17.92
C LEU A 107 -14.10 9.37 18.81
N VAL A 108 -13.54 10.40 19.44
CA VAL A 108 -14.33 11.33 20.27
C VAL A 108 -15.38 12.07 19.45
N THR A 109 -15.00 12.59 18.27
CA THR A 109 -15.95 13.28 17.39
C THR A 109 -17.03 12.34 16.85
N THR A 110 -16.66 11.11 16.50
CA THR A 110 -17.60 10.07 16.03
C THR A 110 -18.56 9.65 17.14
N MET A 111 -18.07 9.43 18.38
CA MET A 111 -18.92 9.09 19.51
C MET A 111 -19.86 10.24 19.90
N ARG A 112 -19.38 11.50 19.79
CA ARG A 112 -20.23 12.69 19.97
C ARG A 112 -21.35 12.72 18.93
N TYR A 113 -21.02 12.49 17.65
CA TYR A 113 -22.01 12.40 16.59
C TYR A 113 -23.03 11.30 16.87
N LEU A 114 -22.57 10.09 17.22
CA LEU A 114 -23.42 8.94 17.48
C LEU A 114 -24.35 9.19 18.69
N PHE A 115 -23.82 9.78 19.77
CA PHE A 115 -24.63 10.15 20.94
C PHE A 115 -25.72 11.14 20.58
N TYR A 116 -25.38 12.20 19.83
CA TYR A 116 -26.35 13.20 19.37
C TYR A 116 -27.39 12.55 18.44
N ARG A 117 -26.95 11.74 17.51
CA ARG A 117 -27.81 11.03 16.55
C ARG A 117 -28.83 10.15 17.25
N PHE A 118 -28.37 9.34 18.20
CA PHE A 118 -29.23 8.44 18.99
C PHE A 118 -30.19 9.19 19.91
N SER A 119 -29.71 10.24 20.60
CA SER A 119 -30.49 10.90 21.64
C SER A 119 -31.50 11.94 21.11
N TYR A 120 -31.24 12.57 19.95
CA TYR A 120 -31.99 13.76 19.53
C TYR A 120 -32.54 13.70 18.10
N THR A 121 -32.11 12.78 17.24
CA THR A 121 -32.45 12.85 15.81
C THR A 121 -33.19 11.64 15.25
N LEU A 122 -33.41 10.60 16.06
CA LEU A 122 -34.23 9.47 15.64
C LEU A 122 -35.70 9.88 15.64
N ASN A 123 -36.38 9.71 14.51
CA ASN A 123 -37.78 10.03 14.33
C ASN A 123 -38.58 8.75 14.07
N PHE A 124 -39.56 8.48 14.94
CA PHE A 124 -40.43 7.33 14.87
C PHE A 124 -41.91 7.72 14.58
N ASP A 125 -42.15 8.95 14.09
CA ASP A 125 -43.47 9.44 13.74
C ASP A 125 -43.96 8.77 12.44
N GLY A 126 -44.77 7.75 12.59
CA GLY A 126 -45.32 6.96 11.49
C GLY A 126 -44.39 5.85 10.97
N TRP A 127 -44.98 4.82 10.40
CA TRP A 127 -44.27 3.60 10.03
C TRP A 127 -43.17 3.79 8.96
N LEU A 128 -43.41 4.68 7.96
CA LEU A 128 -42.42 4.99 6.92
C LEU A 128 -41.19 5.67 7.49
N ASN A 129 -41.39 6.68 8.35
CA ASN A 129 -40.26 7.37 9.04
C ASN A 129 -39.51 6.42 9.94
N SER A 130 -40.21 5.52 10.63
CA SER A 130 -39.57 4.52 11.50
C SER A 130 -38.67 3.57 10.71
N ILE A 131 -39.16 3.02 9.58
CA ILE A 131 -38.36 2.15 8.71
C ILE A 131 -37.15 2.90 8.15
N ALA A 132 -37.37 4.08 7.58
CA ALA A 132 -36.29 4.88 7.00
C ALA A 132 -35.25 5.25 8.06
N CYS A 133 -35.68 5.66 9.26
CA CYS A 133 -34.81 6.02 10.36
C CYS A 133 -33.95 4.84 10.85
N VAL A 134 -34.55 3.66 11.06
CA VAL A 134 -33.84 2.47 11.49
C VAL A 134 -32.84 2.01 10.43
N THR A 135 -33.28 2.02 9.15
CA THR A 135 -32.40 1.63 8.02
C THR A 135 -31.18 2.55 7.92
N LEU A 136 -31.40 3.87 7.96
CA LEU A 136 -30.33 4.85 7.89
C LEU A 136 -29.38 4.74 9.09
N PHE A 137 -29.94 4.66 10.30
CA PHE A 137 -29.14 4.51 11.52
C PHE A 137 -28.33 3.20 11.52
N GLY A 138 -28.91 2.10 11.03
CA GLY A 138 -28.19 0.83 10.83
C GLY A 138 -27.01 0.96 9.86
N ALA A 139 -27.19 1.70 8.76
CA ALA A 139 -26.10 1.99 7.82
C ALA A 139 -25.01 2.87 8.43
N GLU A 140 -25.40 3.86 9.24
CA GLU A 140 -24.45 4.72 10.00
C GLU A 140 -23.63 3.89 11.01
N LEU A 141 -24.28 2.98 11.75
CA LEU A 141 -23.59 2.08 12.69
C LEU A 141 -22.63 1.15 11.98
N TYR A 142 -23.01 0.62 10.81
CA TYR A 142 -22.11 -0.19 9.98
C TYR A 142 -20.87 0.61 9.54
N ALA A 143 -21.06 1.85 9.07
CA ALA A 143 -19.95 2.73 8.69
C ALA A 143 -19.03 3.07 9.88
N ILE A 144 -19.58 3.30 11.07
CA ILE A 144 -18.80 3.55 12.29
C ILE A 144 -18.03 2.29 12.70
N LEU A 145 -18.65 1.12 12.62
CA LEU A 145 -17.98 -0.16 12.92
C LEU A 145 -16.78 -0.38 11.99
N THR A 146 -16.96 -0.17 10.67
CA THR A 146 -15.86 -0.29 9.70
C THR A 146 -14.75 0.72 9.98
N LEU A 147 -15.08 1.95 10.39
CA LEU A 147 -14.10 2.96 10.80
C LEU A 147 -13.29 2.51 12.03
N VAL A 148 -13.95 1.96 13.05
CA VAL A 148 -13.28 1.44 14.27
C VAL A 148 -12.37 0.26 13.92
N LEU A 149 -12.82 -0.65 13.04
CA LEU A 149 -11.99 -1.75 12.55
C LEU A 149 -10.77 -1.25 11.77
N ALA A 150 -10.92 -0.20 10.95
CA ALA A 150 -9.80 0.42 10.25
C ALA A 150 -8.78 1.06 11.23
N TYR A 151 -9.24 1.68 12.31
CA TYR A 151 -8.34 2.17 13.36
C TYR A 151 -7.63 1.03 14.09
N PHE A 152 -8.32 -0.08 14.38
CA PHE A 152 -7.70 -1.27 14.96
C PHE A 152 -6.62 -1.84 14.02
N GLN A 153 -6.91 -1.94 12.73
CA GLN A 153 -5.98 -2.39 11.70
C GLN A 153 -4.71 -1.53 11.65
N THR A 154 -4.86 -0.21 11.77
CA THR A 154 -3.76 0.75 11.67
C THR A 154 -3.20 1.21 13.02
N LEU A 155 -3.57 0.55 14.12
CA LEU A 155 -3.18 0.94 15.48
C LEU A 155 -1.66 1.07 15.66
N LYS A 156 -0.91 0.20 14.98
CA LYS A 156 0.55 0.24 14.93
C LYS A 156 1.05 -0.03 13.52
N ILE A 157 1.74 0.95 12.97
CA ILE A 157 2.37 0.85 11.66
C ILE A 157 3.76 0.23 11.84
N LYS A 158 4.02 -0.90 11.19
CA LYS A 158 5.30 -1.59 11.26
C LYS A 158 6.16 -1.22 10.06
N GLU A 159 7.32 -0.64 10.33
CA GLU A 159 8.32 -0.38 9.31
C GLU A 159 9.40 -1.45 9.33
N ARG A 160 9.60 -2.09 8.19
CA ARG A 160 10.68 -3.08 8.02
C ARG A 160 11.85 -2.46 7.30
N LYS A 161 13.03 -2.63 7.87
CA LYS A 161 14.27 -2.23 7.23
C LYS A 161 14.80 -3.40 6.39
N PRO A 162 15.34 -3.13 5.18
CA PRO A 162 15.99 -4.16 4.38
C PRO A 162 17.06 -4.91 5.18
N VAL A 163 17.16 -6.22 4.96
CA VAL A 163 18.24 -7.04 5.51
C VAL A 163 19.42 -6.97 4.54
N ASP A 164 20.57 -6.52 5.04
CA ASP A 164 21.79 -6.36 4.22
C ASP A 164 22.38 -7.72 3.88
N ILE A 165 22.28 -8.13 2.63
CA ILE A 165 22.84 -9.38 2.10
C ILE A 165 24.27 -9.23 1.58
N SER A 166 24.85 -8.04 1.57
CA SER A 166 26.21 -7.81 1.05
C SER A 166 27.29 -8.56 1.83
N LYS A 167 26.99 -8.94 3.07
CA LYS A 167 27.89 -9.71 3.95
C LYS A 167 27.79 -11.22 3.75
N ILE A 168 26.83 -11.67 2.95
CA ILE A 168 26.59 -13.08 2.66
C ILE A 168 27.32 -13.40 1.34
N PRO A 169 28.09 -14.49 1.27
CA PRO A 169 28.70 -14.92 0.01
C PRO A 169 27.68 -15.10 -1.10
N GLN A 170 27.99 -14.66 -2.32
CA GLN A 170 27.03 -14.71 -3.43
C GLN A 170 26.59 -16.13 -3.78
N GLU A 171 27.41 -17.13 -3.49
CA GLU A 171 27.10 -18.55 -3.67
C GLU A 171 25.89 -18.99 -2.82
N GLU A 172 25.71 -18.37 -1.67
CA GLU A 172 24.62 -18.64 -0.73
C GLU A 172 23.37 -17.81 -1.01
N TRP A 173 23.40 -16.92 -2.01
CA TRP A 173 22.21 -16.15 -2.39
C TRP A 173 21.18 -17.03 -3.05
N PHE A 174 19.91 -16.74 -2.79
CA PHE A 174 18.78 -17.45 -3.40
C PHE A 174 18.76 -17.27 -4.93
N ASN A 175 18.33 -18.30 -5.65
CA ASN A 175 18.01 -18.19 -7.06
C ASN A 175 16.62 -17.55 -7.20
N VAL A 176 16.53 -16.46 -7.97
CA VAL A 176 15.31 -15.70 -8.15
C VAL A 176 14.81 -15.80 -9.56
N ASP A 177 13.61 -16.33 -9.75
CA ASP A 177 12.88 -16.30 -11.02
C ASP A 177 11.95 -15.05 -11.02
N ILE A 178 12.07 -14.21 -12.04
CA ILE A 178 11.24 -13.00 -12.18
C ILE A 178 10.18 -13.29 -13.24
N TYR A 179 8.90 -13.30 -12.85
CA TYR A 179 7.78 -13.56 -13.72
C TYR A 179 7.10 -12.27 -14.14
N ILE A 180 6.92 -12.10 -15.44
CA ILE A 180 6.21 -10.98 -16.05
C ILE A 180 5.07 -11.59 -16.90
N PRO A 181 3.88 -11.83 -16.30
CA PRO A 181 2.72 -12.29 -17.02
C PRO A 181 2.21 -11.20 -17.97
N THR A 182 1.89 -11.60 -19.21
CA THR A 182 1.34 -10.70 -20.23
C THR A 182 0.29 -11.44 -21.06
N TYR A 183 -0.66 -10.67 -21.61
CA TYR A 183 -1.79 -11.23 -22.36
C TYR A 183 -1.98 -10.53 -23.72
N ASN A 184 -2.30 -9.25 -23.73
CA ASN A 184 -2.55 -8.43 -24.92
C ASN A 184 -1.79 -7.11 -24.92
N GLU A 185 -0.97 -6.86 -23.90
CA GLU A 185 -0.26 -5.60 -23.73
C GLU A 185 0.76 -5.43 -24.86
N ASP A 186 1.04 -4.17 -25.17
CA ASP A 186 2.03 -3.77 -26.17
C ASP A 186 3.42 -4.31 -25.79
N VAL A 187 4.14 -4.83 -26.78
CA VAL A 187 5.47 -5.40 -26.59
C VAL A 187 6.46 -4.39 -26.00
N GLU A 188 6.32 -3.10 -26.33
CA GLU A 188 7.17 -2.05 -25.79
C GLU A 188 6.93 -1.79 -24.28
N ILE A 189 5.70 -2.02 -23.80
CA ILE A 189 5.40 -1.95 -22.35
C ILE A 189 6.12 -3.10 -21.64
N VAL A 190 5.94 -4.33 -22.13
CA VAL A 190 6.58 -5.53 -21.59
C VAL A 190 8.11 -5.40 -21.63
N ARG A 191 8.67 -4.86 -22.73
CA ARG A 191 10.11 -4.63 -22.90
C ARG A 191 10.68 -3.74 -21.80
N LYS A 192 9.99 -2.66 -21.43
CA LYS A 192 10.46 -1.74 -20.38
C LYS A 192 10.55 -2.44 -19.02
N THR A 193 9.53 -3.20 -18.67
CA THR A 193 9.50 -4.00 -17.42
C THR A 193 10.59 -5.07 -17.43
N ALA A 194 10.76 -5.79 -18.54
CA ALA A 194 11.79 -6.83 -18.69
C ALA A 194 13.22 -6.25 -18.56
N LEU A 195 13.49 -5.12 -19.21
CA LEU A 195 14.78 -4.43 -19.10
C LEU A 195 15.06 -3.95 -17.67
N ALA A 196 14.04 -3.41 -16.98
CA ALA A 196 14.19 -3.00 -15.59
C ALA A 196 14.44 -4.21 -14.66
N ALA A 197 13.76 -5.33 -14.89
CA ALA A 197 13.97 -6.57 -14.15
C ALA A 197 15.39 -7.15 -14.36
N ILE A 198 15.88 -7.13 -15.60
CA ILE A 198 17.26 -7.54 -15.94
C ILE A 198 18.27 -6.60 -15.26
N ALA A 199 17.97 -5.30 -15.19
CA ALA A 199 18.84 -4.28 -14.61
C ALA A 199 18.83 -4.23 -13.07
N CYS A 200 18.01 -5.06 -12.39
CA CYS A 200 18.07 -5.17 -10.93
C CYS A 200 19.46 -5.60 -10.46
N ASP A 201 19.98 -4.91 -9.46
CA ASP A 201 21.26 -5.22 -8.84
C ASP A 201 21.17 -6.56 -8.08
N TYR A 202 21.66 -7.61 -8.69
CA TYR A 202 21.73 -8.98 -8.15
C TYR A 202 22.73 -9.82 -8.96
N ALA A 203 23.23 -10.92 -8.40
CA ALA A 203 24.14 -11.81 -9.13
C ALA A 203 23.50 -12.31 -10.44
N PRO A 204 24.15 -12.12 -11.60
CA PRO A 204 23.52 -12.43 -12.90
C PRO A 204 23.15 -13.91 -13.09
N ASP A 205 23.93 -14.82 -12.52
CA ASP A 205 23.70 -16.27 -12.53
C ASP A 205 22.59 -16.72 -11.56
N LYS A 206 22.24 -15.86 -10.58
CA LYS A 206 21.22 -16.12 -9.57
C LYS A 206 19.86 -15.54 -9.91
N LYS A 207 19.67 -14.85 -11.04
CA LYS A 207 18.36 -14.34 -11.47
C LYS A 207 18.05 -14.69 -12.90
N LYS A 208 16.78 -14.99 -13.17
CA LYS A 208 16.25 -15.26 -14.52
C LYS A 208 14.94 -14.53 -14.73
N VAL A 209 14.76 -13.90 -15.88
CA VAL A 209 13.54 -13.17 -16.23
C VAL A 209 12.73 -13.99 -17.23
N TYR A 210 11.47 -14.21 -16.91
CA TYR A 210 10.52 -14.98 -17.71
C TYR A 210 9.34 -14.09 -18.13
N ILE A 211 9.09 -14.02 -19.43
CA ILE A 211 7.87 -13.42 -19.98
C ILE A 211 6.84 -14.53 -20.13
N LEU A 212 5.80 -14.50 -19.30
CA LEU A 212 4.75 -15.52 -19.29
C LEU A 212 3.61 -15.08 -20.23
N ASP A 213 3.70 -15.47 -21.50
CA ASP A 213 2.80 -15.03 -22.56
C ASP A 213 1.54 -15.90 -22.68
N ASP A 214 0.39 -15.34 -22.30
CA ASP A 214 -0.95 -15.91 -22.46
C ASP A 214 -1.69 -15.39 -23.71
N GLY A 215 -1.09 -14.52 -24.50
CA GLY A 215 -1.65 -13.93 -25.71
C GLY A 215 -1.66 -14.92 -26.88
N ARG A 216 -2.39 -16.03 -26.76
CA ARG A 216 -2.38 -17.15 -27.69
C ARG A 216 -3.17 -16.87 -28.98
N PRO A 217 -2.56 -17.01 -30.19
CA PRO A 217 -3.29 -16.95 -31.46
C PRO A 217 -4.37 -18.03 -31.57
N GLU A 218 -4.11 -19.23 -31.06
CA GLU A 218 -4.98 -20.43 -31.18
C GLU A 218 -6.32 -20.29 -30.44
N ARG A 219 -6.49 -19.26 -29.61
CA ARG A 219 -7.77 -18.94 -28.96
C ARG A 219 -8.80 -18.32 -29.91
N TYR A 220 -8.34 -17.81 -31.04
CA TYR A 220 -9.18 -17.23 -32.06
C TYR A 220 -9.45 -18.23 -33.18
N LYS A 221 -10.64 -18.15 -33.82
CA LYS A 221 -10.96 -18.93 -35.00
C LYS A 221 -10.00 -18.59 -36.14
N GLU A 222 -9.89 -19.48 -37.13
CA GLU A 222 -8.95 -19.29 -38.21
C GLU A 222 -9.20 -18.06 -39.07
N ASP A 223 -10.47 -17.68 -39.19
CA ASP A 223 -10.95 -16.52 -39.94
C ASP A 223 -11.00 -15.23 -39.13
N ASP A 224 -10.68 -15.27 -37.83
CA ASP A 224 -10.70 -14.09 -36.97
C ASP A 224 -9.44 -13.23 -37.17
N PRO A 225 -9.55 -11.96 -37.58
CA PRO A 225 -8.39 -11.08 -37.80
C PRO A 225 -7.50 -10.87 -36.56
N ARG A 226 -8.06 -11.05 -35.36
CA ARG A 226 -7.30 -10.98 -34.10
C ARG A 226 -6.28 -12.09 -33.95
N ARG A 227 -6.47 -13.23 -34.65
CA ARG A 227 -5.52 -14.35 -34.65
C ARG A 227 -4.18 -13.92 -35.22
N GLU A 228 -4.19 -13.23 -36.35
CA GLU A 228 -2.97 -12.73 -36.99
C GLU A 228 -2.26 -11.70 -36.10
N THR A 229 -3.00 -10.75 -35.54
CA THR A 229 -2.45 -9.76 -34.60
C THR A 229 -1.79 -10.44 -33.38
N ALA A 230 -2.41 -11.45 -32.81
CA ALA A 230 -1.83 -12.21 -31.70
C ALA A 230 -0.59 -13.02 -32.11
N HIS A 231 -0.57 -13.53 -33.34
CA HIS A 231 0.60 -14.23 -33.88
C HIS A 231 1.79 -13.29 -34.07
N VAL A 232 1.59 -12.15 -34.71
CA VAL A 232 2.62 -11.11 -34.89
C VAL A 232 3.17 -10.68 -33.53
N ARG A 233 2.31 -10.35 -32.58
CA ARG A 233 2.71 -9.96 -31.22
C ARG A 233 3.57 -11.05 -30.54
N ARG A 234 3.19 -12.31 -30.65
CA ARG A 234 3.97 -13.43 -30.08
C ARG A 234 5.37 -13.53 -30.68
N GLU A 235 5.49 -13.40 -32.00
CA GLU A 235 6.79 -13.43 -32.66
C GLU A 235 7.66 -12.22 -32.27
N GLU A 236 7.05 -11.03 -32.12
CA GLU A 236 7.73 -9.84 -31.61
C GLU A 236 8.22 -10.04 -30.16
N LEU A 237 7.41 -10.66 -29.28
CA LEU A 237 7.83 -10.99 -27.92
C LEU A 237 8.99 -11.98 -27.89
N LYS A 238 8.96 -13.03 -28.74
CA LYS A 238 10.07 -13.98 -28.86
C LYS A 238 11.35 -13.28 -29.28
N LYS A 239 11.25 -12.43 -30.32
CA LYS A 239 12.38 -11.65 -30.82
C LYS A 239 12.93 -10.74 -29.73
N MET A 240 12.08 -10.00 -29.07
CA MET A 240 12.43 -9.12 -27.94
C MET A 240 13.15 -9.91 -26.83
N CYS A 241 12.61 -11.07 -26.43
CA CYS A 241 13.24 -11.91 -25.41
C CYS A 241 14.64 -12.37 -25.80
N ALA A 242 14.82 -12.78 -27.07
CA ALA A 242 16.13 -13.18 -27.58
C ALA A 242 17.13 -12.00 -27.60
N GLU A 243 16.68 -10.80 -27.93
CA GLU A 243 17.52 -9.58 -27.97
C GLU A 243 18.02 -9.16 -26.59
N ILE A 244 17.15 -9.20 -25.57
CA ILE A 244 17.48 -8.67 -24.23
C ILE A 244 17.88 -9.74 -23.24
N GLY A 245 17.83 -11.03 -23.62
CA GLY A 245 18.30 -12.13 -22.76
C GLY A 245 17.29 -12.58 -21.71
N CYS A 246 15.98 -12.47 -21.97
CA CYS A 246 14.95 -13.06 -21.12
C CYS A 246 14.34 -14.32 -21.78
N ILE A 247 13.55 -15.07 -21.01
CA ILE A 247 12.98 -16.35 -21.44
C ILE A 247 11.50 -16.14 -21.76
N HIS A 248 11.12 -16.40 -23.03
CA HIS A 248 9.72 -16.43 -23.44
C HIS A 248 9.10 -17.78 -23.07
N MET A 249 8.01 -17.77 -22.31
CA MET A 249 7.30 -18.96 -21.87
C MET A 249 5.83 -18.87 -22.25
N THR A 250 5.30 -19.95 -22.83
CA THR A 250 3.89 -20.10 -23.18
C THR A 250 3.31 -21.36 -22.52
N ARG A 251 2.00 -21.48 -22.53
CA ARG A 251 1.26 -22.67 -22.09
C ARG A 251 0.16 -23.04 -23.08
N ASP A 252 -0.35 -24.28 -22.98
CA ASP A 252 -1.30 -24.84 -23.97
C ASP A 252 -2.73 -24.32 -23.79
N ASN A 253 -3.07 -23.78 -22.63
CA ASN A 253 -4.38 -23.21 -22.34
C ASN A 253 -4.23 -21.93 -21.50
N ASN A 254 -5.30 -21.15 -21.35
CA ASN A 254 -5.32 -19.96 -20.51
C ASN A 254 -6.30 -20.09 -19.32
N ASN A 255 -6.52 -21.32 -18.85
CA ASN A 255 -7.36 -21.56 -17.70
C ASN A 255 -6.85 -20.77 -16.49
N HIS A 256 -7.77 -20.16 -15.73
CA HIS A 256 -7.47 -19.35 -14.56
C HIS A 256 -6.57 -18.14 -14.83
N ALA A 257 -6.59 -17.62 -16.06
CA ALA A 257 -5.93 -16.35 -16.46
C ALA A 257 -4.50 -16.21 -15.86
N LYS A 258 -4.20 -15.07 -15.23
CA LYS A 258 -2.89 -14.75 -14.64
C LYS A 258 -2.45 -15.77 -13.59
N ALA A 259 -3.33 -16.16 -12.66
CA ALA A 259 -3.02 -17.14 -11.62
C ALA A 259 -2.60 -18.48 -12.21
N GLY A 260 -3.36 -19.00 -13.19
CA GLY A 260 -3.02 -20.24 -13.88
C GLY A 260 -1.72 -20.18 -14.68
N ASN A 261 -1.38 -19.00 -15.23
CA ASN A 261 -0.12 -18.78 -15.94
C ASN A 261 1.06 -18.84 -14.97
N ILE A 262 0.97 -18.13 -13.83
CA ILE A 262 2.00 -18.16 -12.77
C ILE A 262 2.14 -19.59 -12.22
N ASN A 263 1.04 -20.29 -11.94
CA ASN A 263 1.07 -21.67 -11.44
C ASN A 263 1.72 -22.65 -12.43
N THR A 264 1.58 -22.40 -13.72
CA THR A 264 2.29 -23.19 -14.76
C THR A 264 3.79 -22.91 -14.71
N ALA A 265 4.19 -21.64 -14.52
CA ALA A 265 5.59 -21.25 -14.41
C ALA A 265 6.25 -21.81 -13.14
N PHE A 266 5.56 -21.81 -11.99
CA PHE A 266 6.06 -22.42 -10.75
C PHE A 266 6.53 -23.86 -10.95
N ARG A 267 5.80 -24.66 -11.76
CA ARG A 267 6.14 -26.07 -12.01
C ARG A 267 7.29 -26.26 -13.01
N LYS A 268 7.55 -25.27 -13.87
CA LYS A 268 8.54 -25.37 -14.96
C LYS A 268 9.88 -24.72 -14.65
N THR A 269 9.96 -23.84 -13.66
CA THR A 269 11.17 -23.09 -13.31
C THR A 269 11.85 -23.64 -12.05
N LYS A 270 13.04 -23.15 -11.71
CA LYS A 270 13.87 -23.73 -10.64
C LYS A 270 14.32 -22.73 -9.57
N GLY A 271 13.88 -21.46 -9.63
CA GLY A 271 14.22 -20.48 -8.62
C GLY A 271 13.68 -20.85 -7.23
N ASP A 272 14.41 -20.51 -6.19
CA ASP A 272 14.00 -20.68 -4.79
C ASP A 272 12.95 -19.66 -4.43
N LEU A 273 13.12 -18.45 -4.96
CA LEU A 273 12.23 -17.32 -4.81
C LEU A 273 11.65 -16.90 -6.17
N VAL A 274 10.46 -16.35 -6.16
CA VAL A 274 9.80 -15.83 -7.35
C VAL A 274 9.37 -14.39 -7.12
N LEU A 275 9.85 -13.47 -7.96
CA LEU A 275 9.35 -12.10 -8.04
C LEU A 275 8.27 -12.04 -9.14
N ILE A 276 7.07 -11.62 -8.77
CA ILE A 276 5.97 -11.41 -9.72
C ILE A 276 5.86 -9.90 -9.99
N LEU A 277 5.89 -9.51 -11.27
CA LEU A 277 5.72 -8.13 -11.74
C LEU A 277 4.62 -8.09 -12.79
N ASP A 278 3.70 -7.15 -12.69
CA ASP A 278 2.83 -6.83 -13.81
C ASP A 278 3.66 -6.28 -14.97
N CYS A 279 3.20 -6.47 -16.20
CA CYS A 279 3.99 -6.15 -17.39
C CYS A 279 4.24 -4.64 -17.61
N ASP A 280 3.61 -3.78 -16.82
CA ASP A 280 3.78 -2.33 -16.79
C ASP A 280 4.47 -1.82 -15.49
N HIS A 281 4.92 -2.72 -14.63
CA HIS A 281 5.64 -2.39 -13.40
C HIS A 281 7.15 -2.33 -13.62
N ILE A 282 7.77 -1.25 -13.19
CA ILE A 282 9.22 -1.04 -13.30
C ILE A 282 9.85 -1.16 -11.91
N PRO A 283 10.55 -2.29 -11.62
CA PRO A 283 11.24 -2.45 -10.35
C PRO A 283 12.41 -1.47 -10.22
N SER A 284 12.68 -1.02 -8.99
CA SER A 284 13.90 -0.27 -8.71
C SER A 284 15.14 -1.15 -8.84
N ARG A 285 16.29 -0.57 -9.14
CA ARG A 285 17.54 -1.34 -9.26
C ARG A 285 17.86 -2.17 -8.02
N GLN A 286 17.59 -1.64 -6.83
CA GLN A 286 17.88 -2.29 -5.55
C GLN A 286 16.75 -3.20 -5.06
N PHE A 287 15.74 -3.46 -5.88
CA PHE A 287 14.55 -4.21 -5.48
C PHE A 287 14.91 -5.56 -4.83
N LEU A 288 15.72 -6.37 -5.50
CA LEU A 288 16.11 -7.69 -5.00
C LEU A 288 17.00 -7.60 -3.76
N LEU A 289 17.96 -6.66 -3.72
CA LEU A 289 18.82 -6.46 -2.55
C LEU A 289 18.04 -6.07 -1.29
N HIS A 290 16.92 -5.35 -1.46
CA HIS A 290 16.08 -4.90 -0.35
C HIS A 290 15.01 -5.91 0.08
N THR A 291 14.75 -6.96 -0.70
CA THR A 291 13.67 -7.91 -0.43
C THR A 291 14.17 -9.31 -0.12
N VAL A 292 15.18 -9.80 -0.84
CA VAL A 292 15.64 -11.20 -0.74
C VAL A 292 16.19 -11.52 0.66
N GLY A 293 16.86 -10.55 1.31
CA GLY A 293 17.45 -10.77 2.63
C GLY A 293 16.46 -11.17 3.73
N PHE A 294 15.18 -10.85 3.59
CA PHE A 294 14.16 -11.29 4.54
C PHE A 294 13.92 -12.80 4.53
N PHE A 295 14.21 -13.49 3.41
CA PHE A 295 13.95 -14.93 3.24
C PHE A 295 14.97 -15.84 3.92
N TYR A 296 15.99 -15.30 4.57
CA TYR A 296 16.80 -16.07 5.52
C TYR A 296 16.02 -16.43 6.81
N ASP A 297 14.86 -15.81 7.04
CA ASP A 297 13.83 -16.35 7.91
C ASP A 297 13.02 -17.42 7.13
N GLU A 298 13.22 -18.68 7.50
CA GLU A 298 12.56 -19.83 6.85
C GLU A 298 11.03 -19.79 6.95
N LYS A 299 10.47 -19.09 7.93
CA LYS A 299 9.03 -18.96 8.13
C LYS A 299 8.38 -17.94 7.20
N LEU A 300 9.18 -17.12 6.51
CA LEU A 300 8.67 -16.09 5.64
C LEU A 300 8.25 -16.66 4.30
N SER A 301 6.97 -16.49 3.95
CA SER A 301 6.39 -16.98 2.70
C SER A 301 6.47 -15.94 1.58
N PHE A 302 6.25 -14.66 1.88
CA PHE A 302 6.34 -13.60 0.87
C PHE A 302 6.69 -12.23 1.47
N VAL A 303 7.20 -11.35 0.60
CA VAL A 303 7.44 -9.92 0.86
C VAL A 303 6.68 -9.11 -0.17
N GLN A 304 5.71 -8.33 0.25
CA GLN A 304 5.00 -7.38 -0.59
C GLN A 304 5.66 -6.02 -0.53
N THR A 305 5.95 -5.43 -1.69
CA THR A 305 6.44 -4.05 -1.79
C THR A 305 5.35 -3.08 -2.22
N PRO A 306 5.50 -1.78 -1.94
CA PRO A 306 4.52 -0.79 -2.38
C PRO A 306 4.56 -0.55 -3.89
N HIS A 307 3.40 -0.26 -4.48
CA HIS A 307 3.28 0.21 -5.85
C HIS A 307 3.17 1.74 -5.88
N TRP A 308 3.93 2.37 -6.77
CA TRP A 308 3.93 3.82 -6.97
C TRP A 308 3.63 4.15 -8.42
N PHE A 309 2.69 5.06 -8.63
CA PHE A 309 2.47 5.62 -9.95
C PHE A 309 3.51 6.71 -10.25
N TYR A 310 4.33 6.52 -11.27
CA TYR A 310 5.26 7.56 -11.72
C TYR A 310 4.63 8.48 -12.78
N ASN A 311 3.53 8.05 -13.39
CA ASN A 311 2.72 8.87 -14.29
C ASN A 311 1.69 9.65 -13.46
N PRO A 312 1.64 11.00 -13.56
CA PRO A 312 0.61 11.77 -12.88
C PRO A 312 -0.77 11.44 -13.43
N ASP A 313 -1.75 11.24 -12.55
CA ASP A 313 -3.14 11.03 -12.92
C ASP A 313 -3.79 12.32 -13.48
N PRO A 314 -5.00 12.24 -14.07
CA PRO A 314 -5.70 13.43 -14.60
C PRO A 314 -5.95 14.51 -13.55
N PHE A 315 -6.21 14.15 -12.27
CA PHE A 315 -6.41 15.12 -11.20
C PHE A 315 -5.12 15.83 -10.83
N GLU A 316 -4.03 15.09 -10.66
CA GLU A 316 -2.71 15.67 -10.39
C GLU A 316 -2.28 16.63 -11.48
N ARG A 317 -2.50 16.25 -12.76
CA ARG A 317 -2.13 17.04 -13.93
C ARG A 317 -2.99 18.30 -14.06
N ASN A 318 -4.33 18.16 -13.95
CA ASN A 318 -5.26 19.25 -14.21
C ASN A 318 -5.35 20.24 -13.04
N LEU A 319 -5.23 19.75 -11.79
CA LEU A 319 -5.27 20.59 -10.59
C LEU A 319 -3.88 21.04 -10.13
N LEU A 320 -2.81 20.63 -10.81
CA LEU A 320 -1.41 20.92 -10.43
C LEU A 320 -1.10 20.52 -8.98
N THR A 321 -1.66 19.38 -8.55
CA THR A 321 -1.55 18.89 -7.17
C THR A 321 -0.42 17.90 -6.94
N GLY A 322 0.31 17.52 -7.99
CA GLY A 322 1.38 16.53 -7.93
C GLY A 322 2.34 16.74 -6.76
N GLY A 323 2.49 15.73 -5.92
CA GLY A 323 3.28 15.77 -4.69
C GLY A 323 2.73 16.63 -3.55
N ARG A 324 1.52 17.18 -3.67
CA ARG A 324 0.86 18.00 -2.62
C ARG A 324 -0.31 17.29 -1.96
N ILE A 325 -1.00 16.46 -2.74
CA ILE A 325 -2.11 15.63 -2.27
C ILE A 325 -1.70 14.19 -2.50
N PRO A 326 -1.80 13.33 -1.47
CA PRO A 326 -1.49 11.91 -1.62
C PRO A 326 -2.36 11.26 -2.71
N VAL A 327 -1.78 10.44 -3.56
CA VAL A 327 -2.53 9.64 -4.55
C VAL A 327 -3.24 8.47 -3.87
N GLY A 328 -4.30 7.95 -4.52
CA GLY A 328 -5.25 7.03 -3.89
C GLY A 328 -4.65 5.75 -3.31
N ASN A 329 -3.55 5.22 -3.85
CA ASN A 329 -2.90 4.01 -3.35
C ASN A 329 -1.87 4.25 -2.23
N GLU A 330 -1.52 5.50 -1.92
CA GLU A 330 -0.57 5.81 -0.84
C GLU A 330 -1.10 5.35 0.53
N LEU A 331 -2.36 5.63 0.83
CA LEU A 331 -2.99 5.19 2.07
C LEU A 331 -2.90 3.67 2.23
N PHE A 332 -3.15 2.94 1.14
CA PHE A 332 -3.12 1.48 1.15
C PHE A 332 -1.71 0.95 1.49
N TYR A 333 -0.68 1.36 0.76
CA TYR A 333 0.67 0.82 0.96
C TYR A 333 1.44 1.43 2.13
N LYS A 334 1.25 2.74 2.38
CA LYS A 334 1.97 3.41 3.48
C LYS A 334 1.39 3.13 4.85
N VAL A 335 0.09 2.85 4.94
CA VAL A 335 -0.63 2.75 6.21
C VAL A 335 -1.28 1.37 6.39
N LEU A 336 -2.21 0.98 5.50
CA LEU A 336 -3.01 -0.24 5.69
C LEU A 336 -2.15 -1.51 5.64
N GLN A 337 -1.31 -1.68 4.62
CA GLN A 337 -0.46 -2.87 4.51
C GLN A 337 0.58 -2.96 5.62
N LYS A 338 1.15 -1.83 6.05
CA LYS A 338 2.08 -1.80 7.20
C LYS A 338 1.36 -2.08 8.53
N GLY A 339 0.11 -1.64 8.66
CA GLY A 339 -0.75 -1.99 9.79
C GLY A 339 -1.07 -3.48 9.81
N ASN A 340 -1.45 -4.04 8.66
CA ASN A 340 -1.66 -5.48 8.50
C ASN A 340 -0.41 -6.29 8.85
N ASP A 341 0.77 -5.84 8.45
CA ASP A 341 2.03 -6.52 8.78
C ASP A 341 2.27 -6.59 10.30
N PHE A 342 1.83 -5.61 11.06
CA PHE A 342 1.90 -5.67 12.51
C PHE A 342 1.07 -6.83 13.09
N TRP A 343 -0.09 -7.10 12.51
CA TRP A 343 -1.01 -8.18 12.90
C TRP A 343 -0.70 -9.53 12.24
N ASN A 344 0.39 -9.61 11.46
CA ASN A 344 0.71 -10.77 10.61
C ASN A 344 -0.42 -11.10 9.62
N ALA A 345 -1.07 -10.07 9.10
CA ALA A 345 -2.19 -10.13 8.16
C ALA A 345 -1.91 -9.30 6.88
N ALA A 346 -0.64 -9.00 6.59
CA ALA A 346 -0.26 -8.46 5.28
C ALA A 346 -0.60 -9.50 4.21
N PHE A 347 -1.11 -9.03 3.06
CA PHE A 347 -1.50 -9.92 1.98
C PHE A 347 -0.81 -9.56 0.67
N PHE A 348 -0.73 -10.53 -0.21
CA PHE A 348 -0.21 -10.40 -1.56
C PHE A 348 -1.17 -9.55 -2.40
N CYS A 349 -0.65 -8.61 -3.17
CA CYS A 349 -1.41 -7.65 -3.99
C CYS A 349 -1.26 -7.90 -5.49
N GLY A 350 -1.07 -9.14 -5.89
CA GLY A 350 -1.02 -9.57 -7.29
C GLY A 350 0.28 -9.27 -8.03
N SER A 351 1.10 -8.32 -7.54
CA SER A 351 2.34 -7.89 -8.21
C SER A 351 3.32 -7.25 -7.23
N ALA A 352 4.56 -7.00 -7.70
CA ALA A 352 5.68 -6.43 -6.94
C ALA A 352 5.90 -7.13 -5.59
N ALA A 353 5.79 -8.45 -5.59
CA ALA A 353 6.02 -9.30 -4.44
C ALA A 353 7.05 -10.38 -4.76
N VAL A 354 7.90 -10.66 -3.78
CA VAL A 354 8.77 -11.84 -3.80
C VAL A 354 8.11 -12.92 -2.96
N ILE A 355 8.03 -14.14 -3.48
CA ILE A 355 7.35 -15.27 -2.86
C ILE A 355 8.35 -16.41 -2.74
N ARG A 356 8.37 -17.12 -1.60
CA ARG A 356 9.07 -18.38 -1.44
C ARG A 356 8.30 -19.46 -2.22
N LYS A 357 8.90 -19.97 -3.26
CA LYS A 357 8.25 -20.89 -4.19
C LYS A 357 7.78 -22.19 -3.53
N GLU A 358 8.57 -22.73 -2.62
CA GLU A 358 8.24 -23.94 -1.85
C GLU A 358 6.91 -23.76 -1.10
N HIS A 359 6.78 -22.70 -0.30
CA HIS A 359 5.56 -22.42 0.44
C HIS A 359 4.35 -22.16 -0.47
N ALA A 360 4.56 -21.47 -1.60
CA ALA A 360 3.49 -21.29 -2.58
C ALA A 360 3.01 -22.64 -3.13
N LEU A 361 3.92 -23.57 -3.43
CA LEU A 361 3.56 -24.90 -3.94
C LEU A 361 2.87 -25.78 -2.88
N GLU A 362 3.22 -25.64 -1.59
CA GLU A 362 2.58 -26.35 -0.50
C GLU A 362 1.08 -26.03 -0.38
N VAL A 363 0.69 -24.79 -0.65
CA VAL A 363 -0.72 -24.36 -0.65
C VAL A 363 -1.42 -24.49 -2.00
N GLY A 364 -0.74 -25.08 -3.00
CA GLY A 364 -1.30 -25.33 -4.34
C GLY A 364 -0.99 -24.25 -5.39
N GLY A 365 -0.21 -23.23 -5.05
CA GLY A 365 0.14 -22.10 -5.92
C GLY A 365 -0.72 -20.87 -5.64
N ILE A 366 -0.82 -19.98 -6.63
CA ILE A 366 -1.75 -18.83 -6.59
C ILE A 366 -3.18 -19.38 -6.65
N ALA A 367 -4.05 -18.91 -5.75
CA ALA A 367 -5.46 -19.31 -5.69
C ALA A 367 -6.17 -19.05 -7.02
N VAL A 368 -7.10 -19.92 -7.38
CA VAL A 368 -7.82 -19.84 -8.67
C VAL A 368 -9.34 -19.82 -8.50
N GLU A 369 -9.82 -19.91 -7.28
CA GLU A 369 -11.24 -20.07 -6.93
C GLU A 369 -11.99 -18.73 -6.83
N THR A 370 -11.26 -17.62 -6.64
CA THR A 370 -11.82 -16.29 -6.44
C THR A 370 -11.28 -15.29 -7.47
N VAL A 371 -12.03 -14.20 -7.66
CA VAL A 371 -11.62 -13.07 -8.52
C VAL A 371 -10.46 -12.28 -7.88
N THR A 372 -10.38 -12.29 -6.55
CA THR A 372 -9.29 -11.68 -5.76
C THR A 372 -8.27 -12.75 -5.37
N GLU A 373 -7.66 -13.38 -6.37
CA GLU A 373 -6.74 -14.50 -6.24
C GLU A 373 -5.52 -14.17 -5.39
N ASP A 374 -5.08 -12.94 -5.45
CA ASP A 374 -3.94 -12.41 -4.70
C ASP A 374 -4.19 -12.39 -3.18
N CYS A 375 -5.30 -11.79 -2.76
CA CYS A 375 -5.68 -11.76 -1.35
C CYS A 375 -5.96 -13.18 -0.83
N HIS A 376 -6.67 -14.00 -1.61
CA HIS A 376 -6.97 -15.40 -1.24
C HIS A 376 -5.70 -16.25 -1.10
N THR A 377 -4.70 -16.02 -1.94
CA THR A 377 -3.41 -16.75 -1.85
C THR A 377 -2.66 -16.45 -0.55
N ALA A 378 -2.89 -15.29 0.05
CA ALA A 378 -2.20 -14.86 1.26
C ALA A 378 -2.90 -15.31 2.57
N LEU A 379 -4.13 -15.82 2.47
CA LEU A 379 -4.90 -16.34 3.61
C LEU A 379 -4.56 -17.81 3.92
#